data_48b803f60895260eaa5fdf42ff6cee2b
#
_entry.id   48b803f60895260eaa5fdf42ff6cee2b
#
_cell.length_a   1.000
_cell.length_b   1.000
_cell.length_c   1.000
_cell.angle_alpha   90.00
_cell.angle_beta   90.00
_cell.angle_gamma   90.00
#
_symmetry.space_group_name_H-M   'P 1'
#
loop_
_entity.id
_entity.type
_entity.pdbx_description
1 polymer ?
#
loop_
_entity_poly.entity_id
_entity_poly.type
_entity_poly.pdbx_seq_one_letter_code
_entity_poly.pdbx_strand_id
1 'polypeptide(L)'
;MMASNVSRDVSQDQSSVVQTCKPWYAFATVAAGRFVRFASRVTKHGGSALPGKVVEKIDPGFLTRTLGQLPLGVVLVSGTNGKTTTTRMVASMLSDLGLKVFTNPTGSNFVRGVVSALLTEVTFGGKLDADIAVLELDEAYAVHFVKQVKPRYALLLNVMRDQLDRFGEIDTTAKLLSHVAAATTGTVVLNREDPRIAALAAKAPAGTTVRYFGLADDLRRYFPSDDDMATTVSVEGVAGPLPSARTPLSPRSELRGASTGTAELPADVTLTAVGDHKATFQMAGQGYATDVKLEGVYNLYNAAAALAVVRAVMQDNAAASKATAAANACAVSADELIAAVSRVTPAFGRGEVIDVNGSPVELLLVKNPMGFRLSLASFDPANADTMIAINDEYADGRDMSWLWDVDFTSLRGTGVKAVSGVRAWDMALRLEYDQVPVESVSTDLEESVVNFVNANSGTPKHIYCTYTAMLKTRAALAKIADVADAGVGK
;
A
#
# COMPACT_ATOMS: atom_id res chain seq x y z
N MET A 1 36.22 51.54 26.50
CA MET A 1 37.17 50.98 25.55
C MET A 1 36.48 49.81 24.85
N MET A 2 36.13 50.03 23.66
CA MET A 2 35.94 49.25 22.47
C MET A 2 35.67 47.73 22.66
N ALA A 3 34.41 47.34 22.40
CA ALA A 3 34.02 45.98 22.02
C ALA A 3 33.54 46.06 20.60
N SER A 4 34.25 45.43 19.69
CA SER A 4 33.98 45.38 18.27
C SER A 4 32.97 44.31 17.94
N ASN A 5 31.90 44.69 17.24
CA ASN A 5 30.94 43.87 16.54
C ASN A 5 31.63 42.91 15.55
N VAL A 6 31.23 41.64 15.60
CA VAL A 6 31.32 40.71 14.48
C VAL A 6 29.93 40.15 14.22
N SER A 7 29.15 40.87 13.39
CA SER A 7 28.02 40.35 12.69
C SER A 7 28.51 39.35 11.63
N ARG A 8 28.29 38.05 11.80
CA ARG A 8 28.46 37.08 10.74
C ARG A 8 27.13 36.93 9.97
N ASP A 9 27.20 37.40 8.78
CA ASP A 9 26.26 37.15 7.68
C ASP A 9 25.93 35.67 7.56
N VAL A 10 24.64 35.32 7.76
CA VAL A 10 24.06 34.03 7.38
C VAL A 10 23.27 34.29 6.10
N SER A 11 24.02 34.43 4.99
CA SER A 11 23.44 34.46 3.65
C SER A 11 23.85 33.22 2.88
N GLN A 12 22.83 32.51 2.41
CA GLN A 12 22.86 31.64 1.24
C GLN A 12 23.64 30.33 1.37
N ASP A 13 22.97 29.33 1.94
CA ASP A 13 23.19 27.96 1.50
C ASP A 13 22.12 27.60 0.46
N GLN A 14 22.40 27.99 -0.78
CA GLN A 14 21.66 27.55 -1.93
C GLN A 14 21.91 26.05 -2.11
N SER A 15 20.85 25.29 -2.07
CA SER A 15 20.79 23.86 -2.38
C SER A 15 21.61 23.53 -3.63
N SER A 16 22.86 23.12 -3.42
CA SER A 16 23.65 22.45 -4.43
C SER A 16 22.98 21.08 -4.67
N VAL A 17 22.19 21.00 -5.74
CA VAL A 17 21.91 19.73 -6.40
C VAL A 17 23.28 19.13 -6.70
N VAL A 18 23.65 18.10 -5.95
CA VAL A 18 24.85 17.33 -6.23
C VAL A 18 24.61 16.67 -7.58
N GLN A 19 25.02 17.32 -8.65
CA GLN A 19 25.22 16.70 -9.94
C GLN A 19 26.31 15.65 -9.71
N THR A 20 25.91 14.43 -9.40
CA THR A 20 26.83 13.31 -9.32
C THR A 20 27.40 13.10 -10.71
N CYS A 21 28.64 13.57 -10.95
CA CYS A 21 29.35 13.33 -12.20
C CYS A 21 29.27 11.85 -12.53
N LYS A 22 28.89 11.54 -13.76
CA LYS A 22 28.84 10.14 -14.24
C LYS A 22 30.25 9.59 -14.20
N PRO A 23 30.57 8.59 -13.37
CA PRO A 23 31.90 8.00 -13.32
C PRO A 23 32.22 7.37 -14.69
N TRP A 24 33.48 7.38 -15.09
CA TRP A 24 33.90 6.84 -16.38
C TRP A 24 33.51 5.38 -16.60
N TYR A 25 33.38 4.62 -15.49
CA TYR A 25 32.97 3.21 -15.50
C TYR A 25 31.45 2.98 -15.43
N ALA A 26 30.63 4.03 -15.40
CA ALA A 26 29.17 3.91 -15.27
C ALA A 26 28.51 3.08 -16.40
N PHE A 27 29.17 2.98 -17.57
CA PHE A 27 28.72 2.08 -18.65
C PHE A 27 28.79 0.60 -18.25
N ALA A 28 29.75 0.23 -17.40
CA ALA A 28 29.92 -1.14 -16.92
C ALA A 28 28.97 -1.48 -15.77
N THR A 29 28.40 -0.49 -15.08
CA THR A 29 27.52 -0.69 -13.92
C THR A 29 26.28 -1.52 -14.30
N VAL A 30 25.62 -1.18 -15.40
CA VAL A 30 24.42 -1.91 -15.85
C VAL A 30 24.78 -3.33 -16.29
N ALA A 31 25.87 -3.51 -17.04
CA ALA A 31 26.32 -4.83 -17.46
C ALA A 31 26.68 -5.72 -16.27
N ALA A 32 27.44 -5.20 -15.30
CA ALA A 32 27.79 -5.90 -14.07
C ALA A 32 26.54 -6.28 -13.25
N GLY A 33 25.61 -5.34 -13.05
CA GLY A 33 24.36 -5.58 -12.34
C GLY A 33 23.49 -6.66 -13.00
N ARG A 34 23.36 -6.61 -14.33
CA ARG A 34 22.61 -7.63 -15.10
C ARG A 34 23.29 -8.98 -15.04
N PHE A 35 24.61 -9.04 -15.10
CA PHE A 35 25.36 -10.27 -14.95
C PHE A 35 25.15 -10.91 -13.57
N VAL A 36 25.24 -10.13 -12.49
CA VAL A 36 24.97 -10.61 -11.13
C VAL A 36 23.53 -11.12 -11.01
N ARG A 37 22.58 -10.43 -11.63
CA ARG A 37 21.17 -10.89 -11.66
C ARG A 37 21.02 -12.22 -12.39
N PHE A 38 21.67 -12.39 -13.53
CA PHE A 38 21.67 -13.65 -14.27
C PHE A 38 22.30 -14.77 -13.43
N ALA A 39 23.49 -14.54 -12.87
CA ALA A 39 24.18 -15.50 -12.03
C ALA A 39 23.34 -15.94 -10.82
N SER A 40 22.70 -15.00 -10.12
CA SER A 40 21.84 -15.32 -8.96
C SER A 40 20.58 -16.10 -9.33
N ARG A 41 20.04 -15.91 -10.54
CA ARG A 41 18.93 -16.74 -11.04
C ARG A 41 19.37 -18.17 -11.34
N VAL A 42 20.52 -18.35 -11.99
CA VAL A 42 21.07 -19.68 -12.35
C VAL A 42 21.40 -20.47 -11.09
N THR A 43 22.01 -19.84 -10.11
CA THR A 43 22.44 -20.52 -8.86
C THR A 43 21.29 -20.74 -7.87
N LYS A 44 20.08 -20.24 -8.13
CA LYS A 44 18.94 -20.25 -7.19
C LYS A 44 19.29 -19.67 -5.81
N HIS A 45 20.39 -18.94 -5.69
CA HIS A 45 20.88 -18.30 -4.49
C HIS A 45 20.76 -16.79 -4.65
N GLY A 46 19.83 -16.18 -3.96
CA GLY A 46 19.74 -14.74 -3.87
C GLY A 46 18.39 -14.18 -4.23
N GLY A 47 17.82 -13.45 -3.28
CA GLY A 47 16.64 -12.64 -3.48
C GLY A 47 16.93 -11.46 -4.43
N SER A 48 15.90 -10.70 -4.73
CA SER A 48 15.92 -9.49 -5.57
C SER A 48 16.93 -8.39 -5.12
N ALA A 49 17.47 -8.51 -3.91
CA ALA A 49 18.39 -7.54 -3.31
C ALA A 49 19.84 -7.62 -3.77
N LEU A 50 20.33 -8.81 -4.20
CA LEU A 50 21.76 -9.02 -4.46
C LEU A 50 22.31 -8.17 -5.62
N PRO A 51 21.64 -8.09 -6.78
CA PRO A 51 22.09 -7.21 -7.87
C PRO A 51 22.19 -5.76 -7.45
N GLY A 52 21.16 -5.26 -6.73
CA GLY A 52 21.14 -3.91 -6.21
C GLY A 52 22.28 -3.63 -5.22
N LYS A 53 22.59 -4.57 -4.32
CA LYS A 53 23.69 -4.44 -3.36
C LYS A 53 25.07 -4.33 -4.06
N VAL A 54 25.27 -5.08 -5.15
CA VAL A 54 26.51 -5.01 -5.92
C VAL A 54 26.62 -3.67 -6.64
N VAL A 55 25.55 -3.22 -7.29
CA VAL A 55 25.53 -1.94 -7.99
C VAL A 55 25.73 -0.77 -7.01
N GLU A 56 25.08 -0.78 -5.86
CA GLU A 56 25.24 0.24 -4.83
C GLU A 56 26.70 0.39 -4.34
N LYS A 57 27.46 -0.74 -4.32
CA LYS A 57 28.89 -0.73 -4.00
C LYS A 57 29.77 -0.20 -5.14
N ILE A 58 29.46 -0.58 -6.38
CA ILE A 58 30.26 -0.20 -7.55
C ILE A 58 29.99 1.26 -7.93
N ASP A 59 28.73 1.65 -7.89
CA ASP A 59 28.26 2.96 -8.35
C ASP A 59 27.16 3.52 -7.42
N PRO A 60 27.54 4.12 -6.27
CA PRO A 60 26.58 4.66 -5.31
C PRO A 60 25.65 5.73 -5.88
N GLY A 61 26.06 6.41 -6.95
CA GLY A 61 25.29 7.46 -7.63
C GLY A 61 24.30 6.94 -8.68
N PHE A 62 24.27 5.62 -8.95
CA PHE A 62 23.42 5.04 -10.00
C PHE A 62 21.94 5.37 -9.81
N LEU A 63 21.42 5.16 -8.61
CA LEU A 63 20.01 5.42 -8.28
C LEU A 63 19.62 6.89 -8.53
N THR A 64 20.40 7.81 -7.96
CA THR A 64 20.14 9.26 -8.04
C THR A 64 20.21 9.74 -9.49
N ARG A 65 21.23 9.32 -10.26
CA ARG A 65 21.37 9.70 -11.66
C ARG A 65 20.29 9.15 -12.55
N THR A 66 19.87 7.89 -12.29
CA THR A 66 18.86 7.24 -13.12
C THR A 66 17.49 7.86 -12.89
N LEU A 67 17.07 8.02 -11.64
CA LEU A 67 15.78 8.63 -11.30
C LEU A 67 15.76 10.16 -11.57
N GLY A 68 16.92 10.81 -11.52
CA GLY A 68 17.07 12.22 -11.88
C GLY A 68 16.85 12.53 -13.37
N GLN A 69 16.74 11.50 -14.24
CA GLN A 69 16.39 11.69 -15.66
C GLN A 69 14.89 11.89 -15.89
N LEU A 70 14.06 11.55 -14.91
CA LEU A 70 12.60 11.55 -15.06
C LEU A 70 12.04 12.97 -15.06
N PRO A 71 11.35 13.41 -16.11
CA PRO A 71 10.85 14.80 -16.23
C PRO A 71 9.81 15.13 -15.16
N LEU A 72 9.00 14.18 -14.73
CA LEU A 72 8.01 14.34 -13.67
C LEU A 72 8.50 13.86 -12.30
N GLY A 73 9.73 13.32 -12.22
CA GLY A 73 10.34 12.88 -10.98
C GLY A 73 9.76 11.58 -10.41
N VAL A 74 9.66 11.52 -9.09
CA VAL A 74 9.29 10.32 -8.35
C VAL A 74 8.05 10.58 -7.49
N VAL A 75 7.09 9.67 -7.56
CA VAL A 75 6.02 9.47 -6.56
C VAL A 75 6.49 8.41 -5.59
N LEU A 76 6.61 8.73 -4.32
CA LEU A 76 6.92 7.80 -3.25
C LEU A 76 5.65 7.46 -2.46
N VAL A 77 5.25 6.19 -2.46
CA VAL A 77 4.10 5.68 -1.69
C VAL A 77 4.61 4.93 -0.48
N SER A 78 4.18 5.35 0.71
CA SER A 78 4.56 4.70 1.98
C SER A 78 3.42 4.77 3.01
N GLY A 79 3.54 4.01 4.09
CA GLY A 79 2.53 3.85 5.15
C GLY A 79 2.35 2.38 5.51
N THR A 80 1.70 2.08 6.62
CA THR A 80 1.62 0.71 7.14
C THR A 80 0.81 -0.21 6.20
N ASN A 81 -0.39 0.18 5.81
CA ASN A 81 -1.28 -0.60 4.98
C ASN A 81 -1.59 0.09 3.64
N GLY A 82 -1.93 -0.73 2.62
CA GLY A 82 -2.36 -0.24 1.32
C GLY A 82 -1.24 0.09 0.33
N LYS A 83 0.03 0.11 0.73
CA LYS A 83 1.19 0.51 -0.10
C LYS A 83 1.17 -0.11 -1.50
N THR A 84 1.21 -1.43 -1.59
CA THR A 84 1.30 -2.16 -2.88
C THR A 84 0.10 -1.91 -3.77
N THR A 85 -1.10 -1.99 -3.18
CA THR A 85 -2.34 -1.76 -3.91
C THR A 85 -2.38 -0.34 -4.46
N THR A 86 -2.10 0.66 -3.62
CA THR A 86 -2.13 2.07 -4.02
C THR A 86 -1.04 2.40 -5.04
N THR A 87 0.18 1.86 -4.88
CA THR A 87 1.26 2.03 -5.88
C THR A 87 0.85 1.52 -7.25
N ARG A 88 0.24 0.33 -7.31
CA ARG A 88 -0.28 -0.22 -8.57
C ARG A 88 -1.42 0.61 -9.16
N MET A 89 -2.34 1.08 -8.33
CA MET A 89 -3.41 1.99 -8.76
C MET A 89 -2.84 3.26 -9.39
N VAL A 90 -1.91 3.93 -8.70
CA VAL A 90 -1.26 5.14 -9.20
C VAL A 90 -0.53 4.87 -10.51
N ALA A 91 0.27 3.81 -10.58
CA ALA A 91 1.01 3.44 -11.79
C ALA A 91 0.06 3.12 -12.96
N SER A 92 -1.00 2.33 -12.72
CA SER A 92 -2.00 2.00 -13.73
C SER A 92 -2.73 3.23 -14.25
N MET A 93 -3.20 4.10 -13.35
CA MET A 93 -3.93 5.31 -13.71
C MET A 93 -3.04 6.28 -14.52
N LEU A 94 -1.78 6.51 -14.10
CA LEU A 94 -0.85 7.36 -14.83
C LEU A 94 -0.52 6.80 -16.22
N SER A 95 -0.36 5.47 -16.33
CA SER A 95 -0.14 4.81 -17.63
C SER A 95 -1.35 4.94 -18.54
N ASP A 96 -2.54 4.81 -17.99
CA ASP A 96 -3.82 4.94 -18.69
C ASP A 96 -4.06 6.38 -19.20
N LEU A 97 -3.51 7.36 -18.47
CA LEU A 97 -3.48 8.78 -18.84
C LEU A 97 -2.31 9.15 -19.76
N GLY A 98 -1.59 8.17 -20.31
CA GLY A 98 -0.60 8.33 -21.36
C GLY A 98 0.85 8.58 -20.90
N LEU A 99 1.17 8.42 -19.61
CA LEU A 99 2.53 8.54 -19.11
C LEU A 99 3.26 7.19 -19.15
N LYS A 100 4.56 7.21 -19.44
CA LYS A 100 5.44 6.06 -19.26
C LYS A 100 5.86 5.98 -17.80
N VAL A 101 5.40 4.95 -17.10
CA VAL A 101 5.60 4.78 -15.66
C VAL A 101 6.62 3.69 -15.37
N PHE A 102 7.65 4.02 -14.59
CA PHE A 102 8.51 3.03 -13.95
C PHE A 102 7.98 2.70 -12.56
N THR A 103 7.94 1.42 -12.17
CA THR A 103 7.58 1.00 -10.83
C THR A 103 8.43 -0.19 -10.36
N ASN A 104 8.64 -0.31 -9.05
CA ASN A 104 9.32 -1.48 -8.50
C ASN A 104 8.34 -2.66 -8.34
N PRO A 105 8.81 -3.91 -8.58
CA PRO A 105 7.95 -5.09 -8.43
C PRO A 105 7.50 -5.28 -6.99
N THR A 106 6.35 -5.90 -6.82
CA THR A 106 5.80 -6.29 -5.51
C THR A 106 6.82 -7.05 -4.67
N GLY A 107 6.95 -6.70 -3.40
CA GLY A 107 7.92 -7.30 -2.47
C GLY A 107 9.35 -6.76 -2.59
N SER A 108 9.61 -5.81 -3.49
CA SER A 108 10.92 -5.13 -3.62
C SER A 108 10.86 -3.71 -3.03
N ASN A 109 10.25 -3.55 -1.86
CA ASN A 109 9.95 -2.29 -1.18
C ASN A 109 11.13 -1.70 -0.39
N PHE A 110 12.34 -1.93 -0.84
CA PHE A 110 13.59 -1.43 -0.26
C PHE A 110 14.53 -0.90 -1.34
N VAL A 111 15.46 -0.01 -0.99
CA VAL A 111 16.33 0.72 -1.93
C VAL A 111 17.02 -0.20 -2.95
N ARG A 112 17.61 -1.31 -2.50
CA ARG A 112 18.28 -2.29 -3.39
C ARG A 112 17.32 -3.00 -4.32
N GLY A 113 16.06 -3.16 -3.93
CA GLY A 113 14.99 -3.68 -4.78
C GLY A 113 14.68 -2.72 -5.94
N VAL A 114 14.60 -1.42 -5.65
CA VAL A 114 14.43 -0.38 -6.69
C VAL A 114 15.63 -0.37 -7.66
N VAL A 115 16.87 -0.43 -7.15
CA VAL A 115 18.07 -0.52 -8.00
C VAL A 115 18.03 -1.75 -8.89
N SER A 116 17.64 -2.90 -8.33
CA SER A 116 17.53 -4.16 -9.11
C SER A 116 16.43 -4.08 -10.19
N ALA A 117 15.34 -3.39 -9.93
CA ALA A 117 14.29 -3.15 -10.90
C ALA A 117 14.79 -2.21 -12.02
N LEU A 118 15.45 -1.10 -11.67
CA LEU A 118 16.04 -0.18 -12.64
C LEU A 118 17.00 -0.88 -13.60
N LEU A 119 17.80 -1.83 -13.13
CA LEU A 119 18.74 -2.59 -13.99
C LEU A 119 18.06 -3.36 -15.13
N THR A 120 16.77 -3.67 -15.02
CA THR A 120 16.02 -4.35 -16.08
C THR A 120 15.49 -3.38 -17.12
N GLU A 121 15.15 -2.17 -16.72
CA GLU A 121 14.47 -1.17 -17.55
C GLU A 121 15.45 -0.21 -18.26
N VAL A 122 16.59 0.11 -17.62
CA VAL A 122 17.55 1.03 -18.24
C VAL A 122 18.24 0.40 -19.43
N THR A 123 18.59 1.21 -20.43
CA THR A 123 19.49 0.79 -21.51
C THR A 123 20.91 0.52 -20.97
N PHE A 124 21.80 -0.13 -21.75
CA PHE A 124 23.19 -0.29 -21.35
C PHE A 124 23.90 1.05 -21.11
N GLY A 125 23.46 2.12 -21.75
CA GLY A 125 23.95 3.47 -21.50
C GLY A 125 23.42 4.11 -20.20
N GLY A 126 22.53 3.44 -19.46
CA GLY A 126 21.92 3.91 -18.22
C GLY A 126 20.75 4.89 -18.46
N LYS A 127 20.15 4.92 -19.67
CA LYS A 127 18.96 5.72 -19.96
C LYS A 127 17.71 4.96 -19.53
N LEU A 128 16.83 5.61 -18.78
CA LEU A 128 15.51 5.11 -18.41
C LEU A 128 14.46 5.76 -19.32
N ASP A 129 13.68 4.95 -20.04
CA ASP A 129 12.57 5.43 -20.88
C ASP A 129 11.27 5.47 -20.08
N ALA A 130 11.16 6.46 -19.21
CA ALA A 130 9.97 6.72 -18.42
C ALA A 130 9.82 8.22 -18.18
N ASP A 131 8.58 8.66 -17.94
CA ASP A 131 8.25 10.05 -17.61
C ASP A 131 8.27 10.27 -16.09
N ILE A 132 7.88 9.25 -15.34
CA ILE A 132 7.70 9.27 -13.88
C ILE A 132 8.03 7.91 -13.28
N ALA A 133 8.50 7.90 -12.04
CA ALA A 133 8.58 6.67 -11.24
C ALA A 133 7.51 6.69 -10.14
N VAL A 134 6.84 5.56 -9.92
CA VAL A 134 5.93 5.32 -8.80
C VAL A 134 6.50 4.19 -7.97
N LEU A 135 6.99 4.52 -6.78
CA LEU A 135 7.77 3.60 -5.96
C LEU A 135 7.06 3.29 -4.64
N GLU A 136 6.93 2.00 -4.35
CA GLU A 136 6.56 1.50 -3.03
C GLU A 136 7.81 1.35 -2.16
N LEU A 137 7.83 1.99 -1.00
CA LEU A 137 8.88 1.78 -0.01
C LEU A 137 8.29 1.59 1.39
N ASP A 138 8.86 0.64 2.10
CA ASP A 138 8.63 0.43 3.52
C ASP A 138 9.17 1.63 4.32
N GLU A 139 8.55 2.00 5.40
CA GLU A 139 8.78 3.22 6.16
C GLU A 139 10.25 3.42 6.56
N ALA A 140 10.92 2.36 7.03
CA ALA A 140 12.32 2.42 7.40
C ALA A 140 13.24 2.61 6.18
N TYR A 141 12.92 1.95 5.07
CA TYR A 141 13.69 2.06 3.83
C TYR A 141 13.44 3.37 3.09
N ALA A 142 12.24 3.95 3.23
CA ALA A 142 11.92 5.26 2.70
C ALA A 142 12.86 6.35 3.25
N VAL A 143 13.23 6.29 4.54
CA VAL A 143 14.21 7.21 5.15
C VAL A 143 15.58 7.13 4.47
N HIS A 144 16.03 5.93 4.11
CA HIS A 144 17.30 5.76 3.40
C HIS A 144 17.22 6.24 1.94
N PHE A 145 16.08 6.03 1.31
CA PHE A 145 15.84 6.46 -0.07
C PHE A 145 15.85 7.99 -0.19
N VAL A 146 15.12 8.70 0.68
CA VAL A 146 14.99 10.18 0.57
C VAL A 146 16.28 10.94 0.88
N LYS A 147 17.28 10.27 1.47
CA LYS A 147 18.64 10.81 1.59
C LYS A 147 19.38 10.87 0.26
N GLN A 148 19.03 10.00 -0.68
CA GLN A 148 19.67 9.89 -1.99
C GLN A 148 18.83 10.53 -3.09
N VAL A 149 17.51 10.34 -3.06
CA VAL A 149 16.56 10.83 -4.07
C VAL A 149 15.43 11.56 -3.37
N LYS A 150 15.28 12.84 -3.60
CA LYS A 150 14.15 13.62 -3.09
C LYS A 150 12.95 13.39 -3.99
N PRO A 151 11.84 12.83 -3.47
CA PRO A 151 10.65 12.62 -4.28
C PRO A 151 10.01 13.97 -4.62
N ARG A 152 9.48 14.08 -5.83
CA ARG A 152 8.64 15.23 -6.20
C ARG A 152 7.26 15.12 -5.58
N TYR A 153 6.73 13.90 -5.48
CA TYR A 153 5.44 13.61 -4.86
C TYR A 153 5.61 12.55 -3.78
N ALA A 154 4.94 12.72 -2.65
CA ALA A 154 4.81 11.70 -1.62
C ALA A 154 3.33 11.44 -1.34
N LEU A 155 2.96 10.17 -1.24
CA LEU A 155 1.65 9.71 -0.79
C LEU A 155 1.83 8.91 0.49
N LEU A 156 1.36 9.47 1.61
CA LEU A 156 1.47 8.86 2.93
C LEU A 156 0.08 8.39 3.39
N LEU A 157 -0.06 7.06 3.49
CA LEU A 157 -1.37 6.43 3.59
C LEU A 157 -1.91 6.37 5.01
N ASN A 158 -1.16 5.77 5.93
CA ASN A 158 -1.61 5.55 7.30
C ASN A 158 -0.45 5.07 8.18
N VAL A 159 -0.65 5.19 9.49
CA VAL A 159 0.21 4.60 10.51
C VAL A 159 -0.66 3.74 11.42
N MET A 160 -0.41 2.44 11.44
CA MET A 160 -1.16 1.47 12.22
C MET A 160 -0.19 0.53 12.94
N ARG A 161 -0.68 -0.19 13.94
CA ARG A 161 0.09 -1.28 14.54
C ARG A 161 0.41 -2.34 13.49
N ASP A 162 1.69 -2.55 13.25
CA ASP A 162 2.21 -3.57 12.34
C ASP A 162 3.54 -4.06 12.89
N GLN A 163 3.73 -5.37 12.97
CA GLN A 163 5.00 -6.02 13.33
C GLN A 163 5.80 -5.25 14.41
N LEU A 164 5.30 -5.22 15.65
CA LEU A 164 5.92 -4.50 16.78
C LEU A 164 7.40 -4.86 17.00
N ASP A 165 7.79 -6.08 16.61
CA ASP A 165 9.17 -6.56 16.62
C ASP A 165 10.11 -5.79 15.67
N ARG A 166 9.58 -5.16 14.61
CA ARG A 166 10.38 -4.40 13.62
C ARG A 166 10.37 -2.90 13.83
N PHE A 167 9.26 -2.30 14.26
CA PHE A 167 9.08 -0.84 14.26
C PHE A 167 8.82 -0.23 15.63
N GLY A 168 8.57 -1.06 16.65
CA GLY A 168 8.23 -0.56 17.97
C GLY A 168 6.88 0.17 17.99
N GLU A 169 6.84 1.33 18.63
CA GLU A 169 5.61 2.11 18.77
C GLU A 169 5.17 2.80 17.48
N ILE A 170 3.88 3.01 17.30
CA ILE A 170 3.22 3.70 16.18
C ILE A 170 3.86 5.08 15.91
N ASP A 171 4.21 5.82 16.96
CA ASP A 171 4.82 7.14 16.84
C ASP A 171 6.23 7.08 16.21
N THR A 172 6.94 5.95 16.36
CA THR A 172 8.21 5.72 15.66
C THR A 172 7.99 5.62 14.16
N THR A 173 6.97 4.90 13.73
CA THR A 173 6.60 4.78 12.31
C THR A 173 6.18 6.14 11.73
N ALA A 174 5.37 6.93 12.46
CA ALA A 174 5.03 8.30 12.07
C ALA A 174 6.27 9.19 11.92
N LYS A 175 7.25 9.05 12.84
CA LYS A 175 8.53 9.77 12.77
C LYS A 175 9.35 9.36 11.54
N LEU A 176 9.36 8.09 11.15
CA LEU A 176 10.01 7.65 9.90
C LEU A 176 9.36 8.31 8.68
N LEU A 177 8.03 8.32 8.60
CA LEU A 177 7.29 8.96 7.51
C LEU A 177 7.47 10.49 7.48
N SER A 178 7.73 11.12 8.62
CA SER A 178 8.00 12.56 8.67
C SER A 178 9.24 12.96 7.86
N HIS A 179 10.25 12.08 7.73
CA HIS A 179 11.42 12.32 6.89
C HIS A 179 11.06 12.31 5.40
N VAL A 180 10.06 11.52 4.99
CA VAL A 180 9.57 11.51 3.62
C VAL A 180 8.86 12.83 3.31
N ALA A 181 7.95 13.26 4.19
CA ALA A 181 7.27 14.55 4.05
C ALA A 181 8.27 15.71 3.96
N ALA A 182 9.28 15.72 4.86
CA ALA A 182 10.32 16.75 4.89
C ALA A 182 11.27 16.76 3.67
N ALA A 183 11.39 15.63 2.96
CA ALA A 183 12.24 15.51 1.77
C ALA A 183 11.50 15.77 0.45
N THR A 184 10.18 15.85 0.47
CA THR A 184 9.35 16.02 -0.72
C THR A 184 9.44 17.44 -1.26
N THR A 185 9.60 17.58 -2.59
CA THR A 185 9.91 18.88 -3.20
C THR A 185 8.72 19.53 -3.92
N GLY A 186 7.68 18.79 -4.29
CA GLY A 186 6.51 19.29 -5.01
C GLY A 186 5.23 19.17 -4.19
N THR A 187 4.64 17.99 -4.13
CA THR A 187 3.35 17.77 -3.43
C THR A 187 3.42 16.61 -2.46
N VAL A 188 2.96 16.82 -1.23
CA VAL A 188 2.70 15.77 -0.23
C VAL A 188 1.20 15.54 -0.15
N VAL A 189 0.76 14.30 -0.36
CA VAL A 189 -0.64 13.87 -0.20
C VAL A 189 -0.76 13.04 1.07
N LEU A 190 -1.61 13.48 1.97
CA LEU A 190 -1.76 12.95 3.33
C LEU A 190 -3.17 12.41 3.57
N ASN A 191 -3.26 11.37 4.38
CA ASN A 191 -4.53 10.89 4.89
C ASN A 191 -5.08 11.86 5.94
N ARG A 192 -6.24 12.47 5.66
CA ARG A 192 -6.91 13.37 6.60
C ARG A 192 -7.43 12.64 7.84
N GLU A 193 -7.86 11.40 7.68
CA GLU A 193 -8.51 10.62 8.74
C GLU A 193 -7.50 10.00 9.74
N ASP A 194 -6.22 9.97 9.39
CA ASP A 194 -5.16 9.55 10.31
C ASP A 194 -4.49 10.79 10.92
N PRO A 195 -4.69 11.07 12.24
CA PRO A 195 -4.15 12.27 12.87
C PRO A 195 -2.63 12.39 12.82
N ARG A 196 -1.92 11.24 12.88
CA ARG A 196 -0.45 11.19 12.80
C ARG A 196 0.03 11.56 11.41
N ILE A 197 -0.63 11.04 10.37
CA ILE A 197 -0.32 11.38 8.99
C ILE A 197 -0.71 12.83 8.68
N ALA A 198 -1.89 13.28 9.08
CA ALA A 198 -2.34 14.66 8.87
C ALA A 198 -1.37 15.68 9.50
N ALA A 199 -0.85 15.39 10.69
CA ALA A 199 0.13 16.24 11.37
C ALA A 199 1.47 16.37 10.63
N LEU A 200 1.80 15.47 9.69
CA LEU A 200 3.00 15.55 8.87
C LEU A 200 3.01 16.74 7.91
N ALA A 201 1.87 17.39 7.68
CA ALA A 201 1.79 18.65 6.96
C ALA A 201 2.77 19.71 7.50
N ALA A 202 2.95 19.77 8.82
CA ALA A 202 3.88 20.69 9.47
C ALA A 202 5.36 20.36 9.20
N LYS A 203 5.67 19.20 8.59
CA LYS A 203 7.03 18.77 8.22
C LYS A 203 7.36 19.03 6.76
N ALA A 204 6.36 19.32 5.93
CA ALA A 204 6.58 19.64 4.53
C ALA A 204 7.38 20.93 4.41
N PRO A 205 8.39 21.00 3.51
CA PRO A 205 9.18 22.21 3.29
C PRO A 205 8.33 23.40 2.82
N ALA A 206 8.78 24.59 3.10
CA ALA A 206 8.19 25.80 2.52
C ALA A 206 8.22 25.71 0.98
N GLY A 207 7.07 25.94 0.35
CA GLY A 207 6.89 25.79 -1.11
C GLY A 207 6.43 24.41 -1.57
N THR A 208 6.39 23.41 -0.70
CA THR A 208 5.74 22.12 -0.97
C THR A 208 4.23 22.24 -0.78
N THR A 209 3.46 21.80 -1.78
CA THR A 209 2.00 21.76 -1.68
C THR A 209 1.56 20.60 -0.80
N VAL A 210 0.71 20.86 0.18
CA VAL A 210 0.08 19.83 0.99
C VAL A 210 -1.35 19.61 0.51
N ARG A 211 -1.72 18.36 0.26
CA ARG A 211 -3.06 17.92 -0.14
C ARG A 211 -3.52 16.79 0.77
N TYR A 212 -4.82 16.60 0.84
CA TYR A 212 -5.41 15.54 1.64
C TYR A 212 -6.36 14.68 0.81
N PHE A 213 -6.41 13.40 1.13
CA PHE A 213 -7.53 12.54 0.78
C PHE A 213 -8.28 12.14 2.05
N GLY A 214 -9.57 11.84 1.93
CA GLY A 214 -10.40 11.58 3.10
C GLY A 214 -11.66 10.81 2.78
N LEU A 215 -12.48 10.65 3.82
CA LEU A 215 -13.77 9.98 3.83
C LEU A 215 -14.88 10.98 4.18
N ALA A 216 -16.10 10.71 3.73
CA ALA A 216 -17.29 11.30 4.30
C ALA A 216 -17.53 10.75 5.72
N ASP A 217 -18.18 11.52 6.58
CA ASP A 217 -18.33 11.19 8.00
C ASP A 217 -19.07 9.86 8.23
N ASP A 218 -20.05 9.54 7.41
CA ASP A 218 -20.82 8.30 7.46
C ASP A 218 -20.02 7.06 7.08
N LEU A 219 -18.91 7.22 6.33
CA LEU A 219 -18.02 6.14 5.97
C LEU A 219 -16.93 5.87 7.01
N ARG A 220 -16.66 6.76 7.94
CA ARG A 220 -15.61 6.59 8.96
C ARG A 220 -15.80 5.34 9.81
N ARG A 221 -17.04 4.91 10.04
CA ARG A 221 -17.35 3.68 10.77
C ARG A 221 -16.75 2.42 10.16
N TYR A 222 -16.45 2.43 8.85
CA TYR A 222 -15.80 1.31 8.15
C TYR A 222 -14.28 1.35 8.23
N PHE A 223 -13.72 2.48 8.71
CA PHE A 223 -12.28 2.73 8.75
C PHE A 223 -11.85 3.25 10.14
N PRO A 224 -12.05 2.46 11.21
CA PRO A 224 -11.64 2.88 12.54
C PRO A 224 -10.13 3.13 12.54
N SER A 225 -9.71 4.20 13.21
CA SER A 225 -8.30 4.46 13.48
C SER A 225 -7.78 3.53 14.58
N ASP A 226 -6.45 3.41 14.72
CA ASP A 226 -5.87 2.66 15.84
C ASP A 226 -6.27 3.21 17.21
N ASP A 227 -6.51 4.52 17.28
CA ASP A 227 -6.98 5.17 18.52
C ASP A 227 -8.44 4.80 18.82
N ASP A 228 -9.30 4.63 17.81
CA ASP A 228 -10.67 4.13 17.98
C ASP A 228 -10.69 2.68 18.47
N MET A 229 -9.66 1.91 18.09
CA MET A 229 -9.53 0.50 18.48
C MET A 229 -9.08 0.32 19.93
N ALA A 230 -8.25 1.21 20.46
CA ALA A 230 -7.81 1.19 21.85
C ALA A 230 -8.98 1.42 22.82
N THR A 231 -10.00 2.18 22.42
CA THR A 231 -11.18 2.45 23.23
C THR A 231 -12.20 1.31 23.25
N THR A 232 -12.23 0.46 22.23
CA THR A 232 -13.15 -0.70 22.17
C THR A 232 -12.71 -1.87 23.06
N VAL A 233 -11.43 -2.00 23.35
CA VAL A 233 -10.90 -3.06 24.25
C VAL A 233 -11.13 -2.71 25.74
N SER A 234 -11.35 -1.45 26.07
CA SER A 234 -11.50 -0.99 27.45
C SER A 234 -12.96 -0.95 27.95
N VAL A 235 -13.95 -1.26 27.15
CA VAL A 235 -15.35 -1.33 27.54
C VAL A 235 -15.78 -2.78 27.70
N GLU A 236 -15.31 -3.43 28.76
CA GLU A 236 -15.94 -4.64 29.27
C GLU A 236 -17.37 -4.31 29.68
N GLY A 237 -18.36 -4.87 28.98
CA GLY A 237 -19.73 -4.87 29.47
C GLY A 237 -20.86 -4.63 28.47
N VAL A 238 -20.63 -4.41 27.20
CA VAL A 238 -21.70 -4.34 26.20
C VAL A 238 -21.38 -5.21 24.99
N ALA A 239 -21.50 -6.51 25.17
CA ALA A 239 -21.56 -7.46 24.07
C ALA A 239 -22.95 -7.40 23.43
N GLY A 240 -23.10 -6.51 22.45
CA GLY A 240 -24.19 -6.60 21.48
C GLY A 240 -23.61 -6.97 20.12
N PRO A 241 -24.28 -7.80 19.32
CA PRO A 241 -23.81 -8.13 17.98
C PRO A 241 -23.65 -6.87 17.14
N LEU A 242 -22.54 -6.76 16.39
CA LEU A 242 -22.40 -5.74 15.38
C LEU A 242 -23.60 -5.82 14.43
N PRO A 243 -24.32 -4.73 14.16
CA PRO A 243 -25.45 -4.79 13.26
C PRO A 243 -24.98 -5.20 11.87
N SER A 244 -25.65 -6.19 11.30
CA SER A 244 -25.53 -6.48 9.88
C SER A 244 -25.79 -5.20 9.06
N ALA A 245 -25.21 -5.08 7.88
CA ALA A 245 -25.22 -3.91 7.00
C ALA A 245 -26.65 -3.36 6.63
N ARG A 246 -27.70 -3.81 7.31
CA ARG A 246 -29.10 -3.48 7.02
C ARG A 246 -29.84 -2.72 8.12
N THR A 247 -29.20 -2.37 9.25
CA THR A 247 -29.91 -1.63 10.30
C THR A 247 -29.32 -0.23 10.44
N PRO A 248 -30.11 0.84 10.23
CA PRO A 248 -29.68 2.21 10.50
C PRO A 248 -29.48 2.37 12.01
N LEU A 249 -28.26 2.61 12.43
CA LEU A 249 -27.97 2.96 13.84
C LEU A 249 -28.36 4.40 14.11
N SER A 250 -29.13 4.61 15.18
CA SER A 250 -29.41 5.93 15.73
C SER A 250 -28.10 6.68 16.04
N PRO A 251 -28.04 8.00 15.86
CA PRO A 251 -26.82 8.75 16.09
C PRO A 251 -26.43 8.68 17.57
N ARG A 252 -25.28 8.07 17.87
CA ARG A 252 -24.63 8.18 19.18
C ARG A 252 -24.09 9.59 19.35
N SER A 253 -24.87 10.47 20.00
CA SER A 253 -24.51 11.86 20.26
C SER A 253 -23.72 12.10 21.56
N GLU A 254 -23.24 11.09 22.29
CA GLU A 254 -22.74 11.31 23.66
C GLU A 254 -21.37 10.72 24.04
N LEU A 255 -20.55 10.27 23.09
CA LEU A 255 -19.14 9.95 23.37
C LEU A 255 -18.20 10.70 22.42
N ARG A 256 -18.27 12.03 22.44
CA ARG A 256 -17.21 12.89 21.93
C ARG A 256 -16.13 13.07 23.01
N GLY A 257 -15.28 12.08 23.18
CA GLY A 257 -13.95 12.31 23.67
C GLY A 257 -13.15 12.99 22.56
N ALA A 258 -12.66 14.19 22.83
CA ALA A 258 -11.73 15.02 22.05
C ALA A 258 -11.40 14.53 20.63
N SER A 259 -12.28 14.73 19.68
CA SER A 259 -11.98 14.72 18.24
C SER A 259 -10.98 15.85 18.00
N THR A 260 -9.71 15.53 17.90
CA THR A 260 -8.70 16.45 17.39
C THR A 260 -9.14 16.88 15.99
N GLY A 261 -9.20 18.19 15.73
CA GLY A 261 -9.83 18.86 14.61
C GLY A 261 -9.38 18.54 13.18
N THR A 262 -9.10 17.27 12.86
CA THR A 262 -8.75 16.81 11.51
C THR A 262 -9.94 16.78 10.56
N ALA A 263 -11.18 16.71 11.09
CA ALA A 263 -12.42 16.71 10.30
C ALA A 263 -12.64 18.02 9.50
N GLU A 264 -11.99 19.10 9.90
CA GLU A 264 -12.11 20.41 9.24
C GLU A 264 -11.09 20.62 8.11
N LEU A 265 -10.11 19.71 7.93
CA LEU A 265 -9.12 19.85 6.87
C LEU A 265 -9.78 19.57 5.51
N PRO A 266 -9.65 20.49 4.53
CA PRO A 266 -10.20 20.26 3.20
C PRO A 266 -9.47 19.13 2.51
N ALA A 267 -10.20 18.16 1.95
CA ALA A 267 -9.63 17.08 1.16
C ALA A 267 -9.77 17.38 -0.34
N ASP A 268 -8.70 17.11 -1.10
CA ASP A 268 -8.70 17.23 -2.57
C ASP A 268 -9.53 16.13 -3.24
N VAL A 269 -9.58 14.96 -2.60
CA VAL A 269 -10.41 13.83 -2.98
C VAL A 269 -11.03 13.23 -1.73
N THR A 270 -12.34 13.08 -1.73
CA THR A 270 -13.10 12.43 -0.65
C THR A 270 -13.89 11.25 -1.21
N LEU A 271 -13.76 10.07 -0.61
CA LEU A 271 -14.67 8.96 -0.86
C LEU A 271 -15.98 9.25 -0.12
N THR A 272 -17.08 9.42 -0.85
CA THR A 272 -18.37 9.85 -0.27
C THR A 272 -19.43 8.76 -0.25
N ALA A 273 -19.34 7.76 -1.12
CA ALA A 273 -20.24 6.62 -1.09
C ALA A 273 -19.55 5.36 -1.60
N VAL A 274 -19.96 4.23 -1.05
CA VAL A 274 -19.50 2.89 -1.44
C VAL A 274 -20.73 2.00 -1.66
N GLY A 275 -20.67 1.14 -2.66
CA GLY A 275 -21.71 0.18 -3.00
C GLY A 275 -21.11 -1.07 -3.61
N ASP A 276 -21.96 -2.00 -4.04
CA ASP A 276 -21.54 -3.18 -4.76
C ASP A 276 -20.94 -2.76 -6.12
N HIS A 277 -19.63 -2.99 -6.29
CA HIS A 277 -18.83 -2.54 -7.44
C HIS A 277 -19.00 -1.06 -7.83
N LYS A 278 -19.37 -0.19 -6.88
CA LYS A 278 -19.60 1.24 -7.09
C LYS A 278 -18.93 2.09 -6.03
N ALA A 279 -18.43 3.23 -6.47
CA ALA A 279 -17.89 4.25 -5.57
C ALA A 279 -18.28 5.64 -6.05
N THR A 280 -18.36 6.59 -5.12
CA THR A 280 -18.49 8.01 -5.45
C THR A 280 -17.34 8.77 -4.83
N PHE A 281 -16.60 9.48 -5.67
CA PHE A 281 -15.50 10.34 -5.25
C PHE A 281 -15.90 11.81 -5.43
N GLN A 282 -15.65 12.62 -4.41
CA GLN A 282 -15.82 14.06 -4.49
C GLN A 282 -14.49 14.73 -4.78
N MET A 283 -14.47 15.60 -5.78
CA MET A 283 -13.31 16.44 -6.16
C MET A 283 -13.79 17.84 -6.46
N ALA A 284 -13.11 18.86 -5.91
CA ALA A 284 -13.46 20.28 -6.10
C ALA A 284 -14.96 20.59 -5.83
N GLY A 285 -15.55 19.91 -4.84
CA GLY A 285 -16.96 20.09 -4.45
C GLY A 285 -17.98 19.32 -5.28
N GLN A 286 -17.57 18.64 -6.37
CA GLN A 286 -18.43 17.86 -7.24
C GLN A 286 -18.25 16.35 -6.98
N GLY A 287 -19.36 15.61 -6.92
CA GLY A 287 -19.38 14.14 -6.77
C GLY A 287 -19.35 13.45 -8.12
N TYR A 288 -18.54 12.39 -8.23
CA TYR A 288 -18.39 11.56 -9.40
C TYR A 288 -18.62 10.10 -9.02
N ALA A 289 -19.75 9.54 -9.46
CA ALA A 289 -20.07 8.14 -9.29
C ALA A 289 -19.44 7.31 -10.41
N THR A 290 -18.90 6.14 -10.07
CA THR A 290 -18.27 5.25 -11.04
C THR A 290 -18.41 3.79 -10.62
N ASP A 291 -18.46 2.90 -11.61
CA ASP A 291 -18.27 1.48 -11.39
C ASP A 291 -16.78 1.22 -11.15
N VAL A 292 -16.47 0.26 -10.29
CA VAL A 292 -15.11 -0.11 -9.94
C VAL A 292 -14.96 -1.63 -10.00
N LYS A 293 -13.79 -2.08 -10.44
CA LYS A 293 -13.40 -3.51 -10.40
C LYS A 293 -12.76 -3.92 -9.09
N LEU A 294 -12.60 -2.94 -8.19
CA LEU A 294 -11.98 -3.13 -6.89
C LEU A 294 -13.03 -3.64 -5.91
N GLU A 295 -12.69 -4.69 -5.20
CA GLU A 295 -13.52 -5.23 -4.13
C GLU A 295 -13.00 -4.77 -2.77
N GLY A 296 -13.94 -4.67 -1.82
CA GLY A 296 -13.65 -4.24 -0.46
C GLY A 296 -13.53 -2.72 -0.31
N VAL A 297 -14.22 -2.21 0.71
CA VAL A 297 -14.30 -0.76 1.03
C VAL A 297 -12.91 -0.13 1.20
N TYR A 298 -11.95 -0.91 1.72
CA TYR A 298 -10.58 -0.45 1.92
C TYR A 298 -9.85 -0.15 0.61
N ASN A 299 -10.09 -0.95 -0.44
CA ASN A 299 -9.50 -0.70 -1.75
C ASN A 299 -10.08 0.56 -2.40
N LEU A 300 -11.34 0.89 -2.11
CA LEU A 300 -11.96 2.13 -2.57
C LEU A 300 -11.36 3.36 -1.88
N TYR A 301 -10.98 3.24 -0.62
CA TYR A 301 -10.26 4.31 0.07
C TYR A 301 -8.83 4.48 -0.46
N ASN A 302 -8.13 3.37 -0.76
CA ASN A 302 -6.85 3.43 -1.45
C ASN A 302 -6.97 4.06 -2.85
N ALA A 303 -8.10 3.86 -3.54
CA ALA A 303 -8.37 4.51 -4.82
C ALA A 303 -8.54 6.03 -4.67
N ALA A 304 -9.17 6.52 -3.59
CA ALA A 304 -9.23 7.95 -3.29
C ALA A 304 -7.84 8.55 -3.06
N ALA A 305 -6.96 7.83 -2.35
CA ALA A 305 -5.57 8.22 -2.15
C ALA A 305 -4.79 8.27 -3.48
N ALA A 306 -4.94 7.24 -4.32
CA ALA A 306 -4.32 7.18 -5.64
C ALA A 306 -4.80 8.34 -6.53
N LEU A 307 -6.12 8.59 -6.55
CA LEU A 307 -6.73 9.66 -7.33
C LEU A 307 -6.19 11.03 -6.91
N ALA A 308 -5.98 11.27 -5.62
CA ALA A 308 -5.46 12.54 -5.11
C ALA A 308 -4.02 12.82 -5.62
N VAL A 309 -3.13 11.82 -5.60
CA VAL A 309 -1.76 12.01 -6.10
C VAL A 309 -1.70 12.04 -7.62
N VAL A 310 -2.48 11.22 -8.33
CA VAL A 310 -2.56 11.24 -9.80
C VAL A 310 -3.05 12.61 -10.29
N ARG A 311 -4.08 13.15 -9.65
CA ARG A 311 -4.58 14.50 -9.93
C ARG A 311 -3.49 15.56 -9.76
N ALA A 312 -2.67 15.47 -8.70
CA ALA A 312 -1.55 16.39 -8.49
C ALA A 312 -0.50 16.28 -9.62
N VAL A 313 -0.09 15.06 -9.97
CA VAL A 313 0.88 14.80 -11.06
C VAL A 313 0.38 15.36 -12.38
N MET A 314 -0.89 15.08 -12.74
CA MET A 314 -1.45 15.52 -14.02
C MET A 314 -1.63 17.05 -14.10
N GLN A 315 -1.96 17.70 -12.99
CA GLN A 315 -2.01 19.18 -12.92
C GLN A 315 -0.64 19.81 -13.14
N ASP A 316 0.41 19.26 -12.50
CA ASP A 316 1.79 19.75 -12.68
C ASP A 316 2.31 19.48 -14.10
N ASN A 317 1.97 18.33 -14.69
CA ASN A 317 2.32 18.00 -16.07
C ASN A 317 1.67 18.99 -17.05
N ALA A 318 0.39 19.29 -16.88
CA ALA A 318 -0.32 20.26 -17.70
C ALA A 318 0.28 21.68 -17.56
N ALA A 319 0.67 22.07 -16.35
CA ALA A 319 1.33 23.37 -16.10
C ALA A 319 2.70 23.46 -16.77
N ALA A 320 3.52 22.41 -16.69
CA ALA A 320 4.83 22.33 -17.33
C ALA A 320 4.73 22.37 -18.85
N SER A 321 3.76 21.67 -19.44
CA SER A 321 3.53 21.63 -20.88
C SER A 321 3.04 22.98 -21.42
N LYS A 322 2.20 23.71 -20.71
CA LYS A 322 1.80 25.07 -21.03
C LYS A 322 3.00 26.05 -21.04
N ALA A 323 3.90 25.88 -20.07
CA ALA A 323 5.10 26.73 -19.96
C ALA A 323 6.10 26.52 -21.14
N THR A 324 6.11 25.31 -21.74
CA THR A 324 6.99 24.96 -22.86
C THR A 324 6.36 25.20 -24.24
N ALA A 325 5.16 25.80 -24.32
CA ALA A 325 4.39 26.01 -25.54
C ALA A 325 4.13 24.74 -26.38
N ALA A 326 4.18 23.56 -25.77
CA ALA A 326 3.81 22.32 -26.40
C ALA A 326 2.28 22.31 -26.58
N ALA A 327 1.84 22.42 -27.81
CA ALA A 327 0.47 22.80 -28.19
C ALA A 327 -0.67 21.82 -27.83
N ASN A 328 -0.42 20.68 -27.18
CA ASN A 328 -1.40 19.63 -26.96
C ASN A 328 -1.50 19.09 -25.54
N ALA A 329 -0.99 19.77 -24.51
CA ALA A 329 -1.26 19.34 -23.15
C ALA A 329 -2.63 19.82 -22.69
N CYS A 330 -3.65 19.08 -23.05
CA CYS A 330 -4.97 19.23 -22.48
C CYS A 330 -4.88 18.89 -20.98
N ALA A 331 -5.42 19.74 -20.11
CA ALA A 331 -5.57 19.40 -18.70
C ALA A 331 -6.50 18.19 -18.63
N VAL A 332 -6.06 17.12 -17.97
CA VAL A 332 -6.87 15.92 -17.77
C VAL A 332 -8.14 16.32 -17.01
N SER A 333 -9.29 15.98 -17.56
CA SER A 333 -10.60 16.25 -16.96
C SER A 333 -10.86 15.34 -15.75
N ALA A 334 -11.81 15.73 -14.91
CA ALA A 334 -12.23 14.89 -13.79
C ALA A 334 -12.81 13.56 -14.27
N ASP A 335 -13.54 13.56 -15.39
CA ASP A 335 -14.14 12.35 -15.97
C ASP A 335 -13.06 11.36 -16.48
N GLU A 336 -11.97 11.85 -17.07
CA GLU A 336 -10.83 11.02 -17.47
C GLU A 336 -10.12 10.40 -16.25
N LEU A 337 -9.96 11.16 -15.18
CA LEU A 337 -9.41 10.65 -13.91
C LEU A 337 -10.28 9.54 -13.33
N ILE A 338 -11.60 9.73 -13.31
CA ILE A 338 -12.56 8.76 -12.81
C ILE A 338 -12.62 7.52 -13.72
N ALA A 339 -12.59 7.71 -15.04
CA ALA A 339 -12.49 6.60 -15.98
C ALA A 339 -11.21 5.78 -15.79
N ALA A 340 -10.08 6.41 -15.42
CA ALA A 340 -8.86 5.70 -15.07
C ALA A 340 -9.02 4.87 -13.79
N VAL A 341 -9.72 5.38 -12.75
CA VAL A 341 -10.04 4.62 -11.53
C VAL A 341 -10.89 3.39 -11.84
N SER A 342 -11.92 3.51 -12.69
CA SER A 342 -12.84 2.41 -13.03
C SER A 342 -12.13 1.23 -13.72
N ARG A 343 -11.03 1.49 -14.41
CA ARG A 343 -10.24 0.48 -15.12
C ARG A 343 -9.21 -0.23 -14.24
N VAL A 344 -8.92 0.29 -13.04
CA VAL A 344 -7.97 -0.34 -12.12
C VAL A 344 -8.43 -1.73 -11.71
N THR A 345 -7.56 -2.70 -11.83
CA THR A 345 -7.78 -4.07 -11.39
C THR A 345 -7.14 -4.34 -10.02
N PRO A 346 -7.69 -5.27 -9.21
CA PRO A 346 -7.11 -5.64 -7.92
C PRO A 346 -5.64 -6.01 -8.02
N ALA A 347 -4.89 -5.71 -6.96
CA ALA A 347 -3.51 -6.16 -6.85
C ALA A 347 -3.49 -7.65 -6.49
N PHE A 348 -2.45 -8.34 -6.99
CA PHE A 348 -2.17 -9.74 -6.69
C PHE A 348 -2.37 -10.11 -5.21
N GLY A 349 -3.15 -11.17 -4.94
CA GLY A 349 -3.42 -11.70 -3.60
C GLY A 349 -4.22 -10.76 -2.67
N ARG A 350 -4.85 -9.73 -3.22
CA ARG A 350 -5.65 -8.75 -2.43
C ARG A 350 -7.03 -8.59 -3.03
N GLY A 351 -7.87 -9.61 -2.80
CA GLY A 351 -9.13 -9.76 -3.49
C GLY A 351 -8.94 -10.38 -4.89
N GLU A 352 -7.92 -11.21 -5.09
CA GLU A 352 -7.75 -12.00 -6.30
C GLU A 352 -8.75 -13.14 -6.28
N VAL A 353 -9.61 -13.20 -7.28
CA VAL A 353 -10.57 -14.29 -7.45
C VAL A 353 -10.03 -15.28 -8.47
N ILE A 354 -9.93 -16.54 -8.07
CA ILE A 354 -9.50 -17.67 -8.89
C ILE A 354 -10.69 -18.62 -9.04
N ASP A 355 -11.11 -18.91 -10.26
CA ASP A 355 -12.14 -19.93 -10.48
C ASP A 355 -11.51 -21.33 -10.34
N VAL A 356 -12.04 -22.12 -9.41
CA VAL A 356 -11.64 -23.51 -9.23
C VAL A 356 -12.87 -24.39 -9.42
N ASN A 357 -12.97 -25.07 -10.56
CA ASN A 357 -14.08 -25.97 -10.90
C ASN A 357 -15.46 -25.32 -10.75
N GLY A 358 -15.58 -24.03 -11.13
CA GLY A 358 -16.84 -23.26 -11.04
C GLY A 358 -17.12 -22.68 -9.65
N SER A 359 -16.18 -22.78 -8.71
CA SER A 359 -16.25 -22.11 -7.41
C SER A 359 -15.29 -20.92 -7.41
N PRO A 360 -15.76 -19.68 -7.21
CA PRO A 360 -14.87 -18.53 -7.05
C PRO A 360 -14.14 -18.64 -5.70
N VAL A 361 -12.81 -18.65 -5.76
CA VAL A 361 -11.91 -18.68 -4.60
C VAL A 361 -11.23 -17.34 -4.48
N GLU A 362 -11.52 -16.61 -3.42
CA GLU A 362 -10.94 -15.31 -3.16
C GLU A 362 -9.79 -15.40 -2.14
N LEU A 363 -8.62 -14.88 -2.53
CA LEU A 363 -7.44 -14.82 -1.67
C LEU A 363 -7.33 -13.47 -0.97
N LEU A 364 -7.34 -13.50 0.35
CA LEU A 364 -7.38 -12.33 1.22
C LEU A 364 -6.11 -12.26 2.08
N LEU A 365 -5.17 -11.41 1.68
CA LEU A 365 -3.92 -11.21 2.42
C LEU A 365 -4.18 -10.47 3.74
N VAL A 366 -3.84 -11.10 4.84
CA VAL A 366 -3.88 -10.52 6.20
C VAL A 366 -2.48 -10.53 6.81
N LYS A 367 -2.05 -9.41 7.38
CA LYS A 367 -0.70 -9.27 7.94
C LYS A 367 -0.64 -8.56 9.29
N ASN A 368 -1.75 -7.99 9.72
CA ASN A 368 -1.90 -7.29 10.99
C ASN A 368 -3.37 -7.25 11.43
N PRO A 369 -3.68 -6.87 12.68
CA PRO A 369 -5.04 -6.90 13.20
C PRO A 369 -6.02 -6.09 12.37
N MET A 370 -5.64 -4.87 12.00
CA MET A 370 -6.51 -3.97 11.24
C MET A 370 -6.86 -4.55 9.86
N GLY A 371 -5.84 -5.03 9.13
CA GLY A 371 -6.06 -5.65 7.82
C GLY A 371 -6.98 -6.85 7.89
N PHE A 372 -6.86 -7.67 8.94
CA PHE A 372 -7.73 -8.84 9.10
C PHE A 372 -9.17 -8.44 9.45
N ARG A 373 -9.35 -7.51 10.40
CA ARG A 373 -10.70 -7.01 10.77
C ARG A 373 -11.41 -6.37 9.58
N LEU A 374 -10.70 -5.57 8.78
CA LEU A 374 -11.26 -4.96 7.57
C LEU A 374 -11.64 -6.01 6.53
N SER A 375 -10.82 -7.04 6.35
CA SER A 375 -11.16 -8.16 5.46
C SER A 375 -12.40 -8.90 5.94
N LEU A 376 -12.50 -9.23 7.24
CA LEU A 376 -13.69 -9.86 7.82
C LEU A 376 -14.95 -8.99 7.70
N ALA A 377 -14.82 -7.67 7.80
CA ALA A 377 -15.94 -6.74 7.64
C ALA A 377 -16.36 -6.53 6.18
N SER A 378 -15.47 -6.78 5.23
CA SER A 378 -15.71 -6.57 3.79
C SER A 378 -16.39 -7.75 3.11
N PHE A 379 -16.25 -8.95 3.66
CA PHE A 379 -16.74 -10.19 3.06
C PHE A 379 -17.74 -10.87 3.99
N ASP A 380 -18.98 -11.03 3.51
CA ASP A 380 -20.05 -11.69 4.27
C ASP A 380 -19.77 -13.19 4.37
N PRO A 381 -19.54 -13.75 5.56
CA PRO A 381 -19.28 -15.16 5.73
C PRO A 381 -20.51 -16.05 5.49
N ALA A 382 -21.73 -15.49 5.45
CA ALA A 382 -22.97 -16.27 5.36
C ALA A 382 -23.12 -16.99 4.01
N ASN A 383 -22.48 -16.50 2.95
CA ASN A 383 -22.63 -16.99 1.59
C ASN A 383 -21.37 -17.64 1.02
N ALA A 384 -20.37 -17.91 1.86
CA ALA A 384 -19.09 -18.47 1.43
C ALA A 384 -18.51 -19.44 2.47
N ASP A 385 -17.76 -20.42 2.00
CA ASP A 385 -16.92 -21.24 2.90
C ASP A 385 -15.67 -20.43 3.27
N THR A 386 -15.26 -20.49 4.54
CA THR A 386 -14.11 -19.76 5.05
C THR A 386 -12.96 -20.69 5.41
N MET A 387 -11.74 -20.36 4.95
CA MET A 387 -10.47 -20.96 5.38
C MET A 387 -9.53 -19.88 5.92
N ILE A 388 -8.75 -20.21 6.95
CA ILE A 388 -7.71 -19.33 7.50
C ILE A 388 -6.37 -20.05 7.48
N ALA A 389 -5.36 -19.46 6.86
CA ALA A 389 -4.03 -20.05 6.72
C ALA A 389 -2.94 -19.08 7.24
N ILE A 390 -2.29 -19.46 8.35
CA ILE A 390 -1.34 -18.61 9.06
C ILE A 390 0.05 -19.24 9.07
N ASN A 391 1.02 -18.51 8.52
CA ASN A 391 2.44 -18.79 8.66
C ASN A 391 3.13 -17.66 9.45
N ASP A 392 4.34 -17.95 9.96
CA ASP A 392 5.20 -17.02 10.71
C ASP A 392 6.62 -17.00 10.14
N GLU A 393 6.75 -17.13 8.84
CA GLU A 393 8.05 -17.00 8.18
C GLU A 393 8.54 -15.55 8.23
N TYR A 394 9.80 -15.31 7.94
CA TYR A 394 10.43 -13.98 8.05
C TYR A 394 9.63 -12.86 7.34
N ALA A 395 9.02 -13.18 6.20
CA ALA A 395 8.22 -12.22 5.43
C ALA A 395 6.82 -11.95 6.02
N ASP A 396 6.32 -12.84 6.89
CA ASP A 396 5.04 -12.68 7.57
C ASP A 396 5.17 -11.84 8.87
N GLY A 397 6.39 -11.76 9.39
CA GLY A 397 6.67 -11.40 10.78
C GLY A 397 6.57 -12.64 11.69
N ARG A 398 7.47 -12.72 12.66
CA ARG A 398 7.52 -13.91 13.56
C ARG A 398 6.60 -13.80 14.76
N ASP A 399 6.24 -12.59 15.13
CA ASP A 399 5.30 -12.34 16.21
C ASP A 399 3.86 -12.44 15.68
N MET A 400 3.18 -13.50 16.04
CA MET A 400 1.78 -13.75 15.71
C MET A 400 0.82 -13.38 16.86
N SER A 401 1.30 -12.73 17.92
CA SER A 401 0.45 -12.28 19.04
C SER A 401 -0.65 -11.32 18.60
N TRP A 402 -0.44 -10.61 17.49
CA TRP A 402 -1.43 -9.72 16.89
C TRP A 402 -2.75 -10.42 16.49
N LEU A 403 -2.77 -11.75 16.34
CA LEU A 403 -4.01 -12.51 16.11
C LEU A 403 -5.00 -12.35 17.27
N TRP A 404 -4.50 -12.10 18.49
CA TRP A 404 -5.33 -11.87 19.66
C TRP A 404 -6.02 -10.52 19.67
N ASP A 405 -5.56 -9.57 18.87
CA ASP A 405 -6.19 -8.26 18.67
C ASP A 405 -7.30 -8.27 17.60
N VAL A 406 -7.56 -9.42 16.94
CA VAL A 406 -8.60 -9.57 15.92
C VAL A 406 -9.87 -10.14 16.54
N ASP A 407 -11.03 -9.55 16.25
CA ASP A 407 -12.34 -10.04 16.61
C ASP A 407 -12.88 -10.96 15.50
N PHE A 408 -13.09 -12.24 15.83
CA PHE A 408 -13.62 -13.27 14.92
C PHE A 408 -15.09 -13.60 15.17
N THR A 409 -15.78 -12.87 16.03
CA THR A 409 -17.16 -13.17 16.42
C THR A 409 -18.15 -13.18 15.25
N SER A 410 -17.85 -12.48 14.15
CA SER A 410 -18.63 -12.50 12.91
C SER A 410 -18.70 -13.91 12.27
N LEU A 411 -17.71 -14.77 12.55
CA LEU A 411 -17.65 -16.14 12.04
C LEU A 411 -18.38 -17.17 12.92
N ARG A 412 -18.95 -16.79 14.07
CA ARG A 412 -19.63 -17.75 14.97
C ARG A 412 -20.77 -18.51 14.31
N GLY A 413 -21.53 -17.84 13.48
CA GLY A 413 -22.72 -18.43 12.84
C GLY A 413 -22.40 -19.39 11.71
N THR A 414 -21.30 -19.17 10.98
CA THR A 414 -20.91 -19.95 9.81
C THR A 414 -19.77 -20.94 10.10
N GLY A 415 -18.95 -20.62 11.11
CA GLY A 415 -17.73 -21.37 11.41
C GLY A 415 -16.63 -21.15 10.38
N VAL A 416 -15.53 -21.88 10.56
CA VAL A 416 -14.38 -21.94 9.66
C VAL A 416 -14.20 -23.38 9.22
N LYS A 417 -14.21 -23.63 7.90
CA LYS A 417 -14.12 -24.99 7.33
C LYS A 417 -12.73 -25.58 7.47
N ALA A 418 -11.69 -24.75 7.35
CA ALA A 418 -10.32 -25.21 7.47
C ALA A 418 -9.43 -24.15 8.11
N VAL A 419 -8.56 -24.57 9.01
CA VAL A 419 -7.46 -23.78 9.54
C VAL A 419 -6.15 -24.47 9.18
N SER A 420 -5.22 -23.75 8.57
CA SER A 420 -3.98 -24.35 8.09
C SER A 420 -2.75 -23.44 8.20
N GLY A 421 -1.59 -23.96 7.77
CA GLY A 421 -0.30 -23.29 7.84
C GLY A 421 0.49 -23.68 9.09
N VAL A 422 1.68 -23.11 9.22
CA VAL A 422 2.59 -23.43 10.34
C VAL A 422 1.97 -23.14 11.70
N ARG A 423 1.12 -22.09 11.78
CA ARG A 423 0.44 -21.65 13.01
C ARG A 423 -1.03 -22.07 13.06
N ALA A 424 -1.37 -23.18 12.40
CA ALA A 424 -2.76 -23.66 12.35
C ALA A 424 -3.37 -23.85 13.74
N TRP A 425 -2.62 -24.43 14.67
CA TRP A 425 -3.12 -24.72 16.02
C TRP A 425 -3.26 -23.45 16.87
N ASP A 426 -2.37 -22.46 16.73
CA ASP A 426 -2.51 -21.18 17.41
C ASP A 426 -3.76 -20.45 16.92
N MET A 427 -4.01 -20.48 15.60
CA MET A 427 -5.20 -19.86 15.02
C MET A 427 -6.49 -20.59 15.43
N ALA A 428 -6.49 -21.92 15.45
CA ALA A 428 -7.63 -22.70 15.92
C ALA A 428 -7.96 -22.39 17.38
N LEU A 429 -6.94 -22.31 18.25
CA LEU A 429 -7.10 -21.90 19.65
C LEU A 429 -7.69 -20.48 19.75
N ARG A 430 -7.20 -19.55 18.93
CA ARG A 430 -7.74 -18.19 18.92
C ARG A 430 -9.22 -18.15 18.54
N LEU A 431 -9.63 -18.94 17.54
CA LEU A 431 -11.03 -19.06 17.11
C LEU A 431 -11.91 -19.69 18.21
N GLU A 432 -11.39 -20.68 18.91
CA GLU A 432 -12.10 -21.31 20.04
C GLU A 432 -12.41 -20.30 21.16
N TYR A 433 -11.49 -19.39 21.47
CA TYR A 433 -11.73 -18.30 22.42
C TYR A 433 -12.89 -17.38 21.99
N ASP A 434 -13.06 -17.15 20.71
CA ASP A 434 -14.19 -16.40 20.17
C ASP A 434 -15.43 -17.28 19.92
N GLN A 435 -15.39 -18.56 20.33
CA GLN A 435 -16.49 -19.52 20.14
C GLN A 435 -16.86 -19.72 18.65
N VAL A 436 -15.88 -19.68 17.78
CA VAL A 436 -16.02 -19.93 16.33
C VAL A 436 -15.78 -21.41 16.06
N PRO A 437 -16.75 -22.16 15.53
CA PRO A 437 -16.56 -23.57 15.18
C PRO A 437 -15.51 -23.74 14.09
N VAL A 438 -14.62 -24.74 14.25
CA VAL A 438 -13.60 -25.11 13.26
C VAL A 438 -13.80 -26.56 12.86
N GLU A 439 -13.97 -26.84 11.57
CA GLU A 439 -14.23 -28.21 11.10
C GLU A 439 -12.95 -29.04 10.94
N SER A 440 -11.85 -28.42 10.46
CA SER A 440 -10.58 -29.11 10.27
C SER A 440 -9.37 -28.23 10.60
N VAL A 441 -8.33 -28.84 11.17
CA VAL A 441 -7.05 -28.19 11.47
C VAL A 441 -5.92 -29.07 10.95
N SER A 442 -5.03 -28.52 10.12
CA SER A 442 -3.87 -29.24 9.59
C SER A 442 -2.72 -28.27 9.31
N THR A 443 -1.50 -28.68 9.58
CA THR A 443 -0.30 -27.91 9.22
C THR A 443 0.13 -28.13 7.76
N ASP A 444 -0.43 -29.13 7.08
CA ASP A 444 -0.19 -29.32 5.63
C ASP A 444 -1.12 -28.37 4.84
N LEU A 445 -0.54 -27.27 4.41
CA LEU A 445 -1.28 -26.22 3.72
C LEU A 445 -1.71 -26.65 2.32
N GLU A 446 -0.88 -27.40 1.59
CA GLU A 446 -1.19 -27.81 0.23
C GLU A 446 -2.38 -28.78 0.20
N GLU A 447 -2.35 -29.81 1.04
CA GLU A 447 -3.45 -30.75 1.18
C GLU A 447 -4.72 -30.06 1.65
N SER A 448 -4.62 -29.17 2.65
CA SER A 448 -5.77 -28.44 3.20
C SER A 448 -6.44 -27.56 2.15
N VAL A 449 -5.68 -26.84 1.32
CA VAL A 449 -6.21 -26.01 0.24
C VAL A 449 -6.95 -26.85 -0.79
N VAL A 450 -6.34 -27.95 -1.25
CA VAL A 450 -6.96 -28.85 -2.24
C VAL A 450 -8.27 -29.44 -1.70
N ASN A 451 -8.28 -29.91 -0.47
CA ASN A 451 -9.48 -30.46 0.17
C ASN A 451 -10.57 -29.39 0.33
N PHE A 452 -10.20 -28.18 0.78
CA PHE A 452 -11.12 -27.07 0.99
C PHE A 452 -11.79 -26.60 -0.31
N VAL A 453 -11.02 -26.41 -1.39
CA VAL A 453 -11.61 -25.91 -2.65
C VAL A 453 -12.44 -26.94 -3.39
N ASN A 454 -12.18 -28.24 -3.17
CA ASN A 454 -12.97 -29.32 -3.76
C ASN A 454 -14.24 -29.66 -2.94
N ALA A 455 -14.30 -29.22 -1.68
CA ALA A 455 -15.53 -29.35 -0.89
C ALA A 455 -16.56 -28.33 -1.34
N ASN A 456 -17.86 -28.65 -1.27
CA ASN A 456 -18.99 -27.77 -1.57
C ASN A 456 -18.83 -27.03 -2.90
N SER A 457 -18.71 -27.79 -4.00
CA SER A 457 -18.58 -27.24 -5.37
C SER A 457 -19.68 -26.22 -5.68
N GLY A 458 -19.30 -25.11 -6.32
CA GLY A 458 -20.18 -23.98 -6.64
C GLY A 458 -20.38 -22.97 -5.52
N THR A 459 -19.93 -23.26 -4.29
CA THR A 459 -19.96 -22.29 -3.19
C THR A 459 -18.75 -21.35 -3.26
N PRO A 460 -18.94 -20.03 -3.17
CA PRO A 460 -17.83 -19.09 -3.03
C PRO A 460 -16.93 -19.42 -1.83
N LYS A 461 -15.65 -19.14 -1.94
CA LYS A 461 -14.66 -19.49 -0.91
C LYS A 461 -13.77 -18.31 -0.60
N HIS A 462 -13.60 -18.02 0.69
CA HIS A 462 -12.69 -17.01 1.18
C HIS A 462 -11.50 -17.66 1.90
N ILE A 463 -10.29 -17.36 1.48
CA ILE A 463 -9.05 -17.85 2.11
C ILE A 463 -8.29 -16.64 2.67
N TYR A 464 -8.38 -16.44 3.98
CA TYR A 464 -7.59 -15.45 4.70
C TYR A 464 -6.19 -16.02 4.97
N CYS A 465 -5.15 -15.37 4.49
CA CYS A 465 -3.80 -15.92 4.58
C CYS A 465 -2.73 -14.86 4.83
N THR A 466 -1.71 -15.21 5.63
CA THR A 466 -0.47 -14.43 5.71
C THR A 466 0.31 -14.52 4.41
N TYR A 467 1.33 -13.69 4.21
CA TYR A 467 1.99 -13.53 2.92
C TYR A 467 2.61 -14.84 2.38
N THR A 468 3.36 -15.55 3.20
CA THR A 468 3.97 -16.82 2.73
C THR A 468 2.95 -17.95 2.60
N ALA A 469 1.91 -17.94 3.43
CA ALA A 469 0.77 -18.85 3.28
C ALA A 469 0.03 -18.56 1.96
N MET A 470 -0.19 -17.30 1.61
CA MET A 470 -0.80 -16.89 0.34
C MET A 470 0.00 -17.40 -0.87
N LEU A 471 1.33 -17.24 -0.85
CA LEU A 471 2.18 -17.72 -1.94
C LEU A 471 2.08 -19.24 -2.11
N LYS A 472 2.08 -20.00 -1.00
CA LYS A 472 1.94 -21.47 -1.01
C LYS A 472 0.53 -21.88 -1.45
N THR A 473 -0.52 -21.24 -0.94
CA THR A 473 -1.92 -21.46 -1.36
C THR A 473 -2.08 -21.26 -2.87
N ARG A 474 -1.54 -20.16 -3.38
CA ARG A 474 -1.60 -19.85 -4.80
C ARG A 474 -0.85 -20.86 -5.65
N ALA A 475 0.32 -21.32 -5.19
CA ALA A 475 1.09 -22.38 -5.85
C ALA A 475 0.33 -23.73 -5.85
N ALA A 476 -0.45 -24.03 -4.79
CA ALA A 476 -1.32 -25.20 -4.75
C ALA A 476 -2.49 -25.05 -5.74
N LEU A 477 -3.15 -23.90 -5.78
CA LEU A 477 -4.23 -23.60 -6.73
C LEU A 477 -3.77 -23.65 -8.18
N ALA A 478 -2.56 -23.17 -8.49
CA ALA A 478 -1.99 -23.21 -9.85
C ALA A 478 -1.76 -24.62 -10.39
N LYS A 479 -1.84 -25.66 -9.55
CA LYS A 479 -1.77 -27.05 -9.99
C LYS A 479 -3.12 -27.59 -10.48
N ILE A 480 -4.22 -26.92 -10.13
CA ILE A 480 -5.59 -27.39 -10.34
C ILE A 480 -6.50 -26.37 -11.05
N ALA A 481 -6.05 -25.13 -11.21
CA ALA A 481 -6.79 -24.06 -11.86
C ALA A 481 -5.87 -23.15 -12.68
N ASP A 482 -6.46 -22.36 -13.58
CA ASP A 482 -5.73 -21.34 -14.31
C ASP A 482 -5.53 -20.11 -13.40
N VAL A 483 -4.31 -19.90 -13.00
CA VAL A 483 -3.91 -18.81 -12.09
C VAL A 483 -3.03 -17.83 -12.84
N ALA A 484 -3.49 -16.59 -12.99
CA ALA A 484 -2.77 -15.54 -13.70
C ALA A 484 -1.33 -15.37 -13.18
N ASP A 485 -0.36 -15.07 -14.06
CA ASP A 485 1.03 -14.84 -13.64
C ASP A 485 1.10 -13.63 -12.71
N ALA A 486 1.61 -13.82 -11.52
CA ALA A 486 1.69 -12.81 -10.47
C ALA A 486 2.56 -11.60 -10.80
N GLY A 487 3.36 -11.68 -11.87
CA GLY A 487 4.39 -10.67 -12.15
C GLY A 487 5.49 -10.61 -11.08
N VAL A 488 5.50 -11.55 -10.14
CA VAL A 488 6.53 -11.67 -9.10
C VAL A 488 7.75 -12.31 -9.74
N GLY A 489 8.73 -11.51 -10.12
CA GLY A 489 10.03 -12.01 -10.56
C GLY A 489 10.28 -12.08 -12.07
N LYS A 490 9.51 -11.37 -12.92
CA LYS A 490 9.95 -11.09 -14.30
C LYS A 490 10.95 -9.98 -14.35
#